data_6f131cf75bbacd71c6406180c94163e2
#
_entry.id   6f131cf75bbacd71c6406180c94163e2
#
_cell.length_a   1.000
_cell.length_b   1.000
_cell.length_c   1.000
_cell.angle_alpha   90.00
_cell.angle_beta   90.00
_cell.angle_gamma   90.00
#
_symmetry.space_group_name_H-M   'P 1'
#
loop_
_entity.id
_entity.type
_entity.pdbx_description
1 polymer ?
#
loop_
_entity_poly.entity_id
_entity_poly.type
_entity_poly.pdbx_seq_one_letter_code
_entity_poly.pdbx_strand_id
1 'polypeptide(L)'
;MNKVISVIPKRNMTVYIQFSDGFSAELNVKNFIKGGISDKLKDPAFFEEVSVDDFGGIAWANGFDFCPNFLREYLQSHPSK
;
A
#
# COMPACT_ATOMS: atom_id res chain seq x y z
N MET A 1 9.92 -6.72 14.05
CA MET A 1 9.14 -5.54 13.65
C MET A 1 8.77 -5.64 12.18
N ASN A 2 7.54 -5.30 11.83
CA ASN A 2 7.06 -5.43 10.45
C ASN A 2 7.47 -4.22 9.64
N LYS A 3 8.28 -4.43 8.61
CA LYS A 3 8.66 -3.36 7.69
C LYS A 3 8.47 -3.82 6.26
N VAL A 4 7.90 -2.93 5.46
CA VAL A 4 7.80 -3.17 4.02
C VAL A 4 9.16 -2.87 3.40
N ILE A 5 9.63 -3.76 2.55
CA ILE A 5 10.90 -3.56 1.84
C ILE A 5 10.69 -3.33 0.36
N SER A 6 9.50 -3.62 -0.15
CA SER A 6 9.21 -3.42 -1.57
C SER A 6 7.72 -3.21 -1.77
N VAL A 7 7.37 -2.29 -2.65
CA VAL A 7 5.98 -2.09 -3.07
C VAL A 7 5.97 -1.88 -4.57
N ILE A 8 5.09 -2.61 -5.25
CA ILE A 8 4.99 -2.57 -6.70
C ILE A 8 3.54 -2.28 -7.07
N PRO A 9 3.27 -1.15 -7.76
CA PRO A 9 1.91 -0.85 -8.19
C PRO A 9 1.49 -1.79 -9.31
N LYS A 10 0.24 -2.22 -9.25
CA LYS A 10 -0.35 -3.12 -10.22
C LYS A 10 -1.64 -2.53 -10.76
N ARG A 11 -2.30 -3.25 -11.65
CA ARG A 11 -3.57 -2.82 -12.23
C ARG A 11 -4.67 -2.79 -11.18
N ASN A 12 -5.74 -2.07 -11.50
CA ASN A 12 -6.96 -2.02 -10.68
C ASN A 12 -6.70 -1.52 -9.26
N MET A 13 -5.79 -0.54 -9.15
CA MET A 13 -5.47 0.11 -7.88
C MET A 13 -4.99 -0.88 -6.82
N THR A 14 -4.22 -1.86 -7.25
CA THR A 14 -3.65 -2.87 -6.38
C THR A 14 -2.15 -2.65 -6.25
N VAL A 15 -1.59 -2.90 -5.07
CA VAL A 15 -0.14 -2.87 -4.86
C VAL A 15 0.31 -4.22 -4.32
N TYR A 16 1.47 -4.67 -4.80
CA TYR A 16 2.09 -5.88 -4.27
C TYR A 16 3.13 -5.47 -3.24
N ILE A 17 3.00 -5.99 -2.02
CA ILE A 17 3.80 -5.55 -0.88
C ILE A 17 4.62 -6.73 -0.38
N GLN A 18 5.90 -6.49 -0.14
CA GLN A 18 6.80 -7.48 0.47
C GLN A 18 7.36 -6.92 1.76
N PHE A 19 7.31 -7.74 2.80
CA PHE A 19 7.83 -7.38 4.13
C PHE A 19 9.21 -7.98 4.35
N SER A 20 9.94 -7.42 5.31
CA SER A 20 11.32 -7.82 5.56
C SER A 20 11.45 -9.25 6.07
N ASP A 21 10.40 -9.83 6.63
CA ASP A 21 10.42 -11.21 7.13
C ASP A 21 9.98 -12.23 6.09
N GLY A 22 9.77 -11.82 4.84
CA GLY A 22 9.38 -12.71 3.76
C GLY A 22 7.89 -12.78 3.47
N PHE A 23 7.05 -12.19 4.32
CA PHE A 23 5.61 -12.14 4.06
C PHE A 23 5.34 -11.22 2.88
N SER A 24 4.47 -11.62 1.97
CA SER A 24 4.08 -10.78 0.84
C SER A 24 2.61 -10.98 0.53
N ALA A 25 1.97 -9.94 -0.01
CA ALA A 25 0.56 -10.00 -0.37
C ALA A 25 0.20 -8.81 -1.25
N GLU A 26 -0.97 -8.88 -1.87
CA GLU A 26 -1.52 -7.78 -2.65
C GLU A 26 -2.58 -7.05 -1.85
N LEU A 27 -2.58 -5.73 -1.95
CA LEU A 27 -3.57 -4.88 -1.30
C LEU A 27 -4.36 -4.13 -2.36
N ASN A 28 -5.69 -4.23 -2.30
CA ASN A 28 -6.55 -3.44 -3.16
C ASN A 28 -6.80 -2.09 -2.49
N VAL A 29 -6.10 -1.07 -2.94
CA VAL A 29 -6.14 0.27 -2.35
C VAL A 29 -7.50 0.93 -2.57
N LYS A 30 -8.24 0.51 -3.59
CA LYS A 30 -9.54 1.09 -3.92
C LYS A 30 -10.49 1.07 -2.71
N ASN A 31 -10.39 0.04 -1.87
CA ASN A 31 -11.26 -0.08 -0.70
C ASN A 31 -11.01 1.00 0.34
N PHE A 32 -9.91 1.74 0.22
CA PHE A 32 -9.52 2.77 1.19
C PHE A 32 -9.67 4.19 0.65
N ILE A 33 -10.21 4.35 -0.55
CA ILE A 33 -10.39 5.68 -1.14
C ILE A 33 -11.74 6.21 -0.69
N LYS A 34 -11.69 7.30 0.09
CA LYS A 34 -12.89 7.86 0.73
C LYS A 34 -13.00 9.37 0.54
N GLY A 35 -12.45 9.89 -0.56
CA GLY A 35 -12.47 11.32 -0.82
C GLY A 35 -11.25 12.02 -0.25
N GLY A 36 -11.21 13.33 -0.36
CA GLY A 36 -10.07 14.10 0.11
C GLY A 36 -8.79 13.72 -0.63
N ILE A 37 -7.68 13.62 0.10
CA ILE A 37 -6.40 13.34 -0.54
C ILE A 37 -6.35 11.96 -1.18
N SER A 38 -7.16 11.02 -0.71
CA SER A 38 -7.14 9.68 -1.29
C SER A 38 -7.68 9.64 -2.71
N ASP A 39 -8.48 10.62 -3.12
CA ASP A 39 -9.01 10.65 -4.48
C ASP A 39 -7.93 10.79 -5.53
N LYS A 40 -6.79 11.39 -5.18
CA LYS A 40 -5.69 11.54 -6.13
C LYS A 40 -5.16 10.19 -6.62
N LEU A 41 -5.32 9.16 -5.81
CA LEU A 41 -4.87 7.82 -6.16
C LEU A 41 -5.65 7.20 -7.30
N LYS A 42 -6.80 7.76 -7.66
CA LYS A 42 -7.55 7.29 -8.83
C LYS A 42 -6.86 7.64 -10.14
N ASP A 43 -5.93 8.59 -10.12
CA ASP A 43 -5.11 8.91 -11.28
C ASP A 43 -4.03 7.84 -11.42
N PRO A 44 -4.01 7.05 -12.51
CA PRO A 44 -3.04 5.95 -12.62
C PRO A 44 -1.59 6.42 -12.54
N ALA A 45 -1.27 7.56 -13.12
CA ALA A 45 0.10 8.06 -13.08
C ALA A 45 0.52 8.38 -11.64
N PHE A 46 -0.37 8.98 -10.86
CA PHE A 46 -0.06 9.29 -9.47
C PHE A 46 0.02 8.02 -8.63
N PHE A 47 -0.89 7.08 -8.87
CA PHE A 47 -0.92 5.82 -8.12
C PHE A 47 0.40 5.08 -8.24
N GLU A 48 1.01 5.10 -9.42
CA GLU A 48 2.26 4.40 -9.67
C GLU A 48 3.46 5.00 -8.94
N GLU A 49 3.30 6.18 -8.35
CA GLU A 49 4.38 6.83 -7.60
C GLU A 49 4.50 6.37 -6.15
N VAL A 50 3.75 5.34 -5.78
CA VAL A 50 3.84 4.79 -4.43
C VAL A 50 5.26 4.36 -4.10
N SER A 51 5.68 4.57 -2.85
CA SER A 51 7.02 4.18 -2.40
C SER A 51 6.97 3.69 -0.97
N VAL A 52 8.03 2.98 -0.56
CA VAL A 52 8.21 2.61 0.84
C VAL A 52 8.67 3.85 1.59
N ASP A 53 8.01 4.16 2.71
CA ASP A 53 8.37 5.34 3.48
C ASP A 53 9.43 5.02 4.53
N ASP A 54 9.88 6.08 5.24
CA ASP A 54 10.96 5.94 6.22
C ASP A 54 10.57 5.13 7.45
N PHE A 55 9.28 4.91 7.65
CA PHE A 55 8.78 4.15 8.80
C PHE A 55 8.47 2.71 8.47
N GLY A 56 8.76 2.29 7.24
CA GLY A 56 8.51 0.91 6.82
C GLY A 56 7.13 0.64 6.29
N GLY A 57 6.32 1.68 6.08
CA GLY A 57 5.02 1.55 5.42
C GLY A 57 5.12 1.95 3.96
N ILE A 58 3.99 2.30 3.36
CA ILE A 58 3.95 2.79 1.99
C ILE A 58 3.26 4.15 1.96
N ALA A 59 3.65 4.99 1.00
CA ALA A 59 3.15 6.36 0.95
C ALA A 59 3.14 6.90 -0.46
N TRP A 60 2.30 7.92 -0.65
CA TRP A 60 2.25 8.71 -1.89
C TRP A 60 2.66 10.15 -1.57
N ALA A 61 3.02 10.88 -2.60
CA ALA A 61 3.59 12.22 -2.43
C ALA A 61 2.63 13.23 -1.79
N ASN A 62 1.32 12.96 -1.85
CA ASN A 62 0.31 13.87 -1.28
C ASN A 62 0.07 13.67 0.21
N GLY A 63 0.84 12.78 0.86
CA GLY A 63 0.69 12.51 2.29
C GLY A 63 -0.21 11.33 2.63
N PHE A 64 -0.85 10.72 1.64
CA PHE A 64 -1.65 9.52 1.89
C PHE A 64 -0.70 8.34 2.13
N ASP A 65 -0.88 7.62 3.24
CA ASP A 65 0.05 6.55 3.59
C ASP A 65 -0.65 5.42 4.33
N PHE A 66 0.09 4.31 4.47
CA PHE A 66 -0.35 3.17 5.26
C PHE A 66 0.78 2.77 6.21
N CYS A 67 0.44 2.65 7.49
CA CYS A 67 1.36 2.21 8.52
C CYS A 67 1.70 0.72 8.32
N PRO A 68 2.95 0.31 8.56
CA PRO A 68 3.33 -1.10 8.35
C PRO A 68 2.57 -2.07 9.24
N ASN A 69 2.27 -1.69 10.48
CA ASN A 69 1.52 -2.57 11.36
C ASN A 69 0.09 -2.78 10.88
N PHE A 70 -0.54 -1.71 10.41
CA PHE A 70 -1.88 -1.81 9.83
C PHE A 70 -1.87 -2.73 8.61
N LEU A 71 -0.90 -2.53 7.73
CA LEU A 71 -0.80 -3.34 6.51
C LEU A 71 -0.65 -4.81 6.85
N ARG A 72 0.23 -5.13 7.80
CA ARG A 72 0.47 -6.52 8.16
C ARG A 72 -0.77 -7.18 8.72
N GLU A 73 -1.45 -6.50 9.65
CA GLU A 73 -2.66 -7.04 10.25
C GLU A 73 -3.78 -7.20 9.22
N TYR A 74 -3.95 -6.19 8.38
CA TYR A 74 -5.01 -6.24 7.38
C TYR A 74 -4.76 -7.37 6.38
N LEU A 75 -3.53 -7.50 5.90
CA LEU A 75 -3.22 -8.49 4.88
C LEU A 75 -3.27 -9.91 5.41
N GLN A 76 -2.97 -10.11 6.67
CA GLN A 76 -3.09 -11.42 7.30
C GLN A 76 -4.55 -11.80 7.52
N SER A 77 -5.41 -10.82 7.80
CA SER A 77 -6.83 -11.05 8.05
C SER A 77 -7.65 -11.10 6.77
N HIS A 78 -7.13 -10.52 5.69
CA HIS A 78 -7.85 -10.44 4.41
C HIS A 78 -6.94 -10.95 3.29
N PRO A 79 -6.63 -12.24 3.26
CA PRO A 79 -5.73 -12.78 2.24
C PRO A 79 -6.29 -12.55 0.85
N SER A 80 -5.43 -12.13 -0.06
CA SER A 80 -5.85 -11.96 -1.45
C SER A 80 -5.89 -13.32 -2.15
N LYS A 81 -6.72 -13.39 -3.16
CA LYS A 81 -6.92 -14.61 -3.91
C LYS A 81 -6.10 -14.61 -5.19
#